data_ac456ecdcc4d2d51de835babf81a0137
#
_entry.id   ac456ecdcc4d2d51de835babf81a0137
#
_cell.length_a   1.000
_cell.length_b   1.000
_cell.length_c   1.000
_cell.angle_alpha   90.00
_cell.angle_beta   90.00
_cell.angle_gamma   90.00
#
_symmetry.space_group_name_H-M   'P 1'
#
loop_
_entity.id
_entity.type
_entity.pdbx_description
1 polymer ?
#
loop_
_entity_poly.entity_id
_entity_poly.type
_entity_poly.pdbx_seq_one_letter_code
_entity_poly.pdbx_strand_id
1 'polypeptide(L)'
;MRNCNLGEHPKIRDYGSEPFVFNIRHATNMNRNFRTTLWTGQDMQLTLMCIPACGDIGVEIHPDVDQFIRVESGKAKVYMGSCRNHLQEQAWVDENFAILIPAGTWHNIVNVGVCPLKLYSLYAPPQHPYGTLHCTKEDAEREEH
;
A
#
# COMPACT_ATOMS: atom_id res chain seq x y z
N MET A 1 5.32 -20.59 3.76
CA MET A 1 4.51 -19.35 3.67
C MET A 1 4.11 -18.91 5.06
N ARG A 2 4.36 -17.66 5.38
CA ARG A 2 3.97 -17.14 6.69
C ARG A 2 2.46 -17.03 6.78
N ASN A 3 1.93 -17.38 7.93
CA ASN A 3 0.51 -17.20 8.20
C ASN A 3 0.31 -15.82 8.82
N CYS A 4 -0.17 -14.89 8.02
CA CYS A 4 -0.43 -13.51 8.46
C CYS A 4 -1.89 -13.34 8.88
N ASN A 5 -2.43 -14.35 9.52
CA ASN A 5 -3.83 -14.36 9.91
C ASN A 5 -4.17 -13.25 10.90
N LEU A 6 -5.28 -12.59 10.69
CA LEU A 6 -5.78 -11.51 11.54
C LEU A 6 -6.76 -11.99 12.62
N GLY A 7 -6.75 -13.26 12.96
CA GLY A 7 -7.63 -13.80 13.98
C GLY A 7 -9.00 -14.19 13.43
N GLU A 8 -10.07 -13.80 14.12
CA GLU A 8 -11.44 -14.25 13.79
C GLU A 8 -12.07 -13.60 12.56
N HIS A 9 -11.35 -12.73 11.88
CA HIS A 9 -11.88 -12.05 10.69
C HIS A 9 -11.81 -12.95 9.46
N PRO A 10 -12.63 -12.67 8.43
CA PRO A 10 -12.54 -13.41 7.16
C PRO A 10 -11.10 -13.45 6.68
N LYS A 11 -10.72 -14.56 6.08
CA LYS A 11 -9.38 -14.68 5.52
C LYS A 11 -9.10 -13.51 4.59
N ILE A 12 -7.99 -12.82 4.84
CA ILE A 12 -7.52 -11.80 3.94
C ILE A 12 -6.96 -12.53 2.73
N ARG A 13 -7.60 -12.31 1.61
CA ARG A 13 -7.21 -12.90 0.33
C ARG A 13 -7.59 -11.96 -0.78
N ASP A 14 -7.12 -12.23 -1.97
CA ASP A 14 -7.50 -11.48 -3.15
C ASP A 14 -8.86 -11.99 -3.65
N TYR A 15 -9.85 -11.13 -3.67
CA TYR A 15 -11.22 -11.45 -4.11
C TYR A 15 -11.45 -11.12 -5.59
N GLY A 16 -10.42 -10.61 -6.28
CA GLY A 16 -10.52 -10.36 -7.71
C GLY A 16 -10.59 -11.65 -8.52
N SER A 17 -11.14 -11.60 -9.67
CA SER A 17 -11.75 -10.44 -10.34
C SER A 17 -13.27 -10.40 -10.18
N GLU A 18 -13.81 -11.11 -9.21
CA GLU A 18 -15.24 -11.19 -8.98
C GLU A 18 -15.78 -9.88 -8.38
N PRO A 19 -17.06 -9.56 -8.60
CA PRO A 19 -17.66 -8.41 -7.93
C PRO A 19 -17.50 -8.56 -6.41
N PHE A 20 -17.14 -7.46 -5.75
CA PHE A 20 -16.83 -7.48 -4.33
C PHE A 20 -17.25 -6.18 -3.67
N VAL A 21 -18.05 -6.28 -2.61
CA VAL A 21 -18.55 -5.12 -1.85
C VAL A 21 -18.14 -5.31 -0.40
N PHE A 22 -17.48 -4.32 0.18
CA PHE A 22 -16.94 -4.46 1.53
C PHE A 22 -16.73 -3.09 2.16
N ASN A 23 -16.55 -3.09 3.48
CA ASN A 23 -16.22 -1.86 4.22
C ASN A 23 -14.70 -1.65 4.14
N ILE A 24 -14.27 -0.76 3.27
CA ILE A 24 -12.85 -0.52 3.01
C ILE A 24 -12.13 0.07 4.23
N ARG A 25 -12.78 0.92 4.98
CA ARG A 25 -12.19 1.48 6.20
C ARG A 25 -11.89 0.37 7.20
N HIS A 26 -12.86 -0.51 7.41
CA HIS A 26 -12.69 -1.63 8.33
C HIS A 26 -11.57 -2.56 7.89
N ALA A 27 -11.59 -2.96 6.61
CA ALA A 27 -10.57 -3.84 6.06
C ALA A 27 -9.17 -3.24 6.19
N THR A 28 -9.02 -1.96 5.86
CA THR A 28 -7.73 -1.28 5.93
C THR A 28 -7.21 -1.19 7.35
N ASN A 29 -8.07 -0.83 8.30
CA ASN A 29 -7.67 -0.70 9.70
C ASN A 29 -7.37 -2.04 10.34
N MET A 30 -8.00 -3.12 9.88
CA MET A 30 -7.76 -4.47 10.40
C MET A 30 -6.52 -5.14 9.79
N ASN A 31 -6.05 -4.66 8.67
CA ASN A 31 -4.89 -5.24 8.01
C ASN A 31 -3.62 -5.00 8.83
N ARG A 32 -2.89 -6.07 9.15
CA ARG A 32 -1.62 -6.02 9.87
C ARG A 32 -0.43 -6.37 8.98
N ASN A 33 -0.70 -6.76 7.75
CA ASN A 33 0.37 -7.13 6.82
C ASN A 33 0.97 -5.89 6.17
N PHE A 34 2.25 -5.96 5.87
CA PHE A 34 2.90 -4.88 5.14
C PHE A 34 2.16 -4.59 3.84
N ARG A 35 1.83 -5.66 3.07
CA ARG A 35 1.04 -5.54 1.85
C ARG A 35 0.10 -6.72 1.68
N THR A 36 -1.17 -6.43 1.42
CA THR A 36 -2.18 -7.43 1.09
C THR A 36 -2.90 -6.96 -0.16
N THR A 37 -2.81 -7.74 -1.26
CA THR A 37 -3.68 -7.48 -2.40
C THR A 37 -5.07 -8.00 -2.04
N LEU A 38 -6.05 -7.12 -2.02
CA LEU A 38 -7.41 -7.47 -1.64
C LEU A 38 -8.29 -7.74 -2.83
N TRP A 39 -8.02 -7.08 -3.95
CA TRP A 39 -8.80 -7.26 -5.17
C TRP A 39 -7.96 -6.92 -6.39
N THR A 40 -7.86 -7.87 -7.31
CA THR A 40 -7.11 -7.71 -8.57
C THR A 40 -8.06 -7.94 -9.74
N GLY A 41 -8.31 -6.89 -10.49
CA GLY A 41 -9.12 -6.93 -11.69
C GLY A 41 -8.28 -6.78 -12.94
N GLN A 42 -8.96 -6.57 -14.06
CA GLN A 42 -8.30 -6.38 -15.35
C GLN A 42 -7.55 -5.05 -15.41
N ASP A 43 -8.17 -3.98 -14.93
CA ASP A 43 -7.68 -2.62 -15.13
C ASP A 43 -7.29 -1.91 -13.84
N MET A 44 -7.47 -2.52 -12.70
CA MET A 44 -7.05 -1.93 -11.44
C MET A 44 -6.85 -2.99 -10.36
N GLN A 45 -6.14 -2.60 -9.31
CA GLN A 45 -5.85 -3.47 -8.18
C GLN A 45 -5.92 -2.69 -6.88
N LEU A 46 -6.56 -3.26 -5.88
CA LEU A 46 -6.64 -2.68 -4.55
C LEU A 46 -5.69 -3.44 -3.62
N THR A 47 -4.82 -2.70 -2.94
CA THR A 47 -3.94 -3.27 -1.91
C THR A 47 -4.11 -2.51 -0.59
N LEU A 48 -3.94 -3.24 0.50
CA LEU A 48 -3.92 -2.68 1.85
C LEU A 48 -2.49 -2.73 2.36
N MET A 49 -2.08 -1.71 3.11
CA MET A 49 -0.75 -1.70 3.73
C MET A 49 -0.83 -1.29 5.19
N CYS A 50 0.04 -1.89 5.98
CA CYS A 50 0.30 -1.52 7.35
C CYS A 50 1.81 -1.30 7.50
N ILE A 51 2.21 -0.07 7.78
CA ILE A 51 3.61 0.29 7.87
C ILE A 51 3.91 0.63 9.32
N PRO A 52 4.81 -0.11 9.99
CA PRO A 52 5.09 0.14 11.40
C PRO A 52 5.73 1.51 11.64
N ALA A 53 5.68 1.98 12.87
CA ALA A 53 6.36 3.20 13.27
C ALA A 53 7.84 3.12 12.84
N CYS A 54 8.39 4.23 12.41
CA CYS A 54 9.76 4.35 11.88
C CYS A 54 9.98 3.62 10.55
N GLY A 55 8.93 3.02 9.98
CA GLY A 55 9.03 2.33 8.70
C GLY A 55 8.64 3.22 7.53
N ASP A 56 8.83 2.69 6.35
CA ASP A 56 8.47 3.34 5.10
C ASP A 56 8.09 2.30 4.06
N ILE A 57 7.54 2.76 2.93
CA ILE A 57 7.27 1.88 1.79
C ILE A 57 8.59 1.49 1.11
N GLY A 58 9.54 2.40 1.06
CA GLY A 58 10.76 2.28 0.29
C GLY A 58 10.65 3.12 -0.99
N VAL A 59 11.78 3.65 -1.44
CA VAL A 59 11.81 4.45 -2.67
C VAL A 59 11.52 3.54 -3.86
N GLU A 60 10.49 3.88 -4.62
CA GLU A 60 10.07 3.05 -5.75
C GLU A 60 9.51 3.89 -6.89
N ILE A 61 9.37 3.26 -8.05
CA ILE A 61 8.75 3.85 -9.23
C ILE A 61 7.89 2.76 -9.90
N HIS A 62 6.73 3.17 -10.41
CA HIS A 62 5.90 2.31 -11.25
C HIS A 62 5.82 2.98 -12.61
N PRO A 63 6.62 2.51 -13.60
CA PRO A 63 6.75 3.23 -14.88
C PRO A 63 5.45 3.34 -15.66
N ASP A 64 4.58 2.35 -15.57
CA ASP A 64 3.40 2.24 -16.41
C ASP A 64 2.09 2.21 -15.62
N VAL A 65 2.13 2.56 -14.34
CA VAL A 65 0.98 2.41 -13.44
C VAL A 65 0.76 3.71 -12.68
N ASP A 66 -0.47 4.22 -12.75
CA ASP A 66 -0.90 5.29 -11.85
C ASP A 66 -1.31 4.69 -10.51
N GLN A 67 -1.08 5.43 -9.44
CA GLN A 67 -1.39 4.97 -8.10
C GLN A 67 -2.16 6.03 -7.33
N PHE A 68 -3.25 5.60 -6.70
CA PHE A 68 -4.01 6.40 -5.74
C PHE A 68 -3.82 5.79 -4.36
N ILE A 69 -3.46 6.60 -3.37
CA ILE A 69 -3.32 6.14 -1.99
C ILE A 69 -4.25 6.98 -1.11
N ARG A 70 -4.94 6.32 -0.20
CA ARG A 70 -5.68 7.02 0.85
C ARG A 70 -5.22 6.54 2.22
N VAL A 71 -4.95 7.50 3.10
CA VAL A 71 -4.55 7.23 4.48
C VAL A 71 -5.79 7.03 5.34
N GLU A 72 -5.91 5.87 6.00
CA GLU A 72 -7.01 5.60 6.92
C GLU A 72 -6.64 5.95 8.36
N SER A 73 -5.40 5.70 8.78
CA SER A 73 -4.94 6.12 10.10
C SER A 73 -3.42 6.24 10.12
N GLY A 74 -2.94 7.11 10.98
CA GLY A 74 -1.51 7.37 11.12
C GLY A 74 -1.10 8.68 10.48
N LYS A 75 0.22 8.94 10.50
CA LYS A 75 0.81 10.17 9.97
C LYS A 75 2.00 9.81 9.10
N ALA A 76 2.12 10.49 7.99
CA ALA A 76 3.18 10.20 7.03
C ALA A 76 3.74 11.45 6.38
N LYS A 77 4.97 11.32 5.89
CA LYS A 77 5.58 12.27 4.96
C LYS A 77 5.61 11.65 3.58
N VAL A 78 5.26 12.43 2.57
CA VAL A 78 5.24 12.01 1.19
C VAL A 78 6.38 12.67 0.43
N TYR A 79 7.16 11.86 -0.26
CA TYR A 79 8.28 12.31 -1.10
C TYR A 79 8.04 11.90 -2.53
N MET A 80 8.32 12.78 -3.47
CA MET A 80 8.23 12.48 -4.91
C MET A 80 9.33 13.20 -5.68
N GLY A 81 9.68 12.66 -6.83
CA GLY A 81 10.65 13.29 -7.71
C GLY A 81 10.78 12.55 -9.04
N SER A 82 11.50 13.18 -9.96
CA SER A 82 11.79 12.60 -11.28
C SER A 82 13.02 11.70 -11.25
N CYS A 83 13.83 11.77 -10.20
CA CYS A 83 15.04 10.98 -10.02
C CYS A 83 15.02 10.30 -8.67
N ARG A 84 15.53 9.07 -8.64
CA ARG A 84 15.59 8.29 -7.40
C ARG A 84 16.31 9.01 -6.26
N ASN A 85 17.38 9.72 -6.57
CA ASN A 85 18.25 10.34 -5.57
C ASN A 85 17.86 11.78 -5.25
N HIS A 86 16.81 12.29 -5.84
CA HIS A 86 16.38 13.68 -5.68
C HIS A 86 14.88 13.77 -5.41
N LEU A 87 14.44 13.06 -4.37
CA LEU A 87 13.06 13.17 -3.92
C LEU A 87 12.89 14.42 -3.08
N GLN A 88 11.78 15.11 -3.33
CA GLN A 88 11.42 16.31 -2.57
C GLN A 88 10.21 16.00 -1.70
N GLU A 89 10.20 16.56 -0.50
CA GLU A 89 9.05 16.45 0.38
C GLU A 89 7.87 17.17 -0.28
N GLN A 90 6.76 16.46 -0.43
CA GLN A 90 5.54 17.02 -1.02
C GLN A 90 4.57 17.48 0.05
N ALA A 91 4.37 16.65 1.09
CA ALA A 91 3.35 16.93 2.09
C ALA A 91 3.54 16.09 3.34
N TRP A 92 3.00 16.60 4.44
CA TRP A 92 2.69 15.83 5.64
C TRP A 92 1.22 15.47 5.56
N VAL A 93 0.89 14.21 5.79
CA VAL A 93 -0.48 13.71 5.64
C VAL A 93 -0.90 12.90 6.86
N ASP A 94 -2.21 12.85 7.08
CA ASP A 94 -2.81 12.00 8.10
C ASP A 94 -4.11 11.41 7.55
N GLU A 95 -5.03 10.99 8.43
CA GLU A 95 -6.25 10.33 7.97
C GLU A 95 -7.03 11.19 6.98
N ASN A 96 -7.67 10.55 6.03
CA ASN A 96 -8.49 11.14 4.97
C ASN A 96 -7.72 11.84 3.85
N PHE A 97 -6.38 11.90 3.91
CA PHE A 97 -5.61 12.44 2.81
C PHE A 97 -5.52 11.44 1.67
N ALA A 98 -5.61 11.96 0.46
CA ALA A 98 -5.37 11.20 -0.76
C ALA A 98 -4.03 11.61 -1.36
N ILE A 99 -3.32 10.63 -1.92
CA ILE A 99 -2.03 10.84 -2.57
C ILE A 99 -2.15 10.27 -3.98
N LEU A 100 -1.95 11.11 -4.99
CA LEU A 100 -2.02 10.70 -6.39
C LEU A 100 -0.61 10.70 -6.96
N ILE A 101 -0.18 9.53 -7.43
CA ILE A 101 1.17 9.33 -7.94
C ILE A 101 1.08 8.92 -9.40
N PRO A 102 1.45 9.82 -10.32
CA PRO A 102 1.44 9.49 -11.75
C PRO A 102 2.46 8.40 -12.09
N ALA A 103 2.17 7.62 -13.11
CA ALA A 103 3.13 6.67 -13.67
C ALA A 103 4.47 7.36 -13.94
N GLY A 104 5.56 6.69 -13.64
CA GLY A 104 6.90 7.23 -13.89
C GLY A 104 7.41 8.21 -12.85
N THR A 105 6.75 8.32 -11.70
CA THR A 105 7.15 9.22 -10.61
C THR A 105 7.82 8.42 -9.49
N TRP A 106 9.07 8.74 -9.19
CA TRP A 106 9.74 8.19 -8.02
C TRP A 106 9.07 8.70 -6.75
N HIS A 107 8.86 7.84 -5.78
CA HIS A 107 8.16 8.22 -4.56
C HIS A 107 8.54 7.36 -3.37
N ASN A 108 8.26 7.90 -2.18
CA ASN A 108 8.33 7.17 -0.92
C ASN A 108 7.32 7.76 0.06
N ILE A 109 6.80 6.93 0.92
CA ILE A 109 5.91 7.33 2.00
C ILE A 109 6.51 6.81 3.29
N VAL A 110 6.77 7.72 4.22
CA VAL A 110 7.47 7.43 5.47
C VAL A 110 6.52 7.63 6.63
N ASN A 111 6.40 6.62 7.49
CA ASN A 111 5.62 6.75 8.72
C ASN A 111 6.37 7.66 9.70
N VAL A 112 5.80 8.81 9.99
CA VAL A 112 6.37 9.78 10.94
C VAL A 112 5.59 9.83 12.25
N GLY A 113 4.59 8.97 12.41
CA GLY A 113 3.82 8.87 13.65
C GLY A 113 4.39 7.82 14.60
N VAL A 114 3.72 7.66 15.73
CA VAL A 114 4.10 6.67 16.75
C VAL A 114 3.29 5.39 16.66
N CYS A 115 2.28 5.37 15.81
CA CYS A 115 1.39 4.23 15.56
C CYS A 115 1.58 3.69 14.16
N PRO A 116 1.12 2.46 13.88
CA PRO A 116 1.15 1.95 12.51
C PRO A 116 0.41 2.86 11.55
N LEU A 117 0.96 3.03 10.35
CA LEU A 117 0.34 3.76 9.27
C LEU A 117 -0.51 2.78 8.47
N LYS A 118 -1.81 3.05 8.38
CA LYS A 118 -2.76 2.21 7.66
C LYS A 118 -3.23 2.96 6.43
N LEU A 119 -3.05 2.35 5.27
CA LEU A 119 -3.46 2.96 4.02
C LEU A 119 -3.89 1.90 3.02
N TYR A 120 -4.59 2.34 1.99
CA TYR A 120 -4.86 1.47 0.84
C TYR A 120 -4.45 2.18 -0.44
N SER A 121 -4.14 1.37 -1.45
CA SER A 121 -3.72 1.86 -2.76
C SER A 121 -4.59 1.26 -3.85
N LEU A 122 -4.88 2.07 -4.86
CA LEU A 122 -5.42 1.60 -6.12
C LEU A 122 -4.35 1.80 -7.19
N TYR A 123 -4.00 0.70 -7.86
CA TYR A 123 -3.08 0.72 -9.00
C TYR A 123 -3.87 0.53 -10.27
N ALA A 124 -3.59 1.31 -11.27
CA ALA A 124 -4.24 1.21 -12.58
C ALA A 124 -3.18 1.29 -13.68
N PRO A 125 -2.90 0.17 -14.36
CA PRO A 125 -3.39 -1.20 -14.16
C PRO A 125 -2.77 -1.89 -12.93
N PRO A 126 -3.08 -3.17 -12.69
CA PRO A 126 -2.51 -3.91 -11.56
C PRO A 126 -0.99 -3.89 -11.53
N GLN A 127 -0.41 -3.71 -10.35
CA GLN A 127 1.04 -3.63 -10.16
C GLN A 127 1.64 -4.94 -9.64
N HIS A 128 0.92 -5.62 -8.75
CA HIS A 128 1.41 -6.82 -8.08
C HIS A 128 0.72 -8.06 -8.62
N PRO A 129 1.36 -9.24 -8.54
CA PRO A 129 0.67 -10.48 -8.88
C PRO A 129 -0.59 -10.67 -8.03
N TYR A 130 -1.58 -11.34 -8.61
CA TYR A 130 -2.79 -11.74 -7.89
C TYR A 130 -2.39 -12.50 -6.61
N GLY A 131 -3.04 -12.17 -5.50
CA GLY A 131 -2.82 -12.86 -4.24
C GLY A 131 -1.55 -12.51 -3.51
N THR A 132 -0.87 -11.43 -3.88
CA THR A 132 0.35 -11.00 -3.19
C THR A 132 0.05 -10.74 -1.70
N LEU A 133 0.87 -11.34 -0.84
CA LEU A 133 0.78 -11.18 0.60
C LEU A 133 2.18 -11.07 1.19
N HIS A 134 2.50 -9.90 1.72
CA HIS A 134 3.75 -9.66 2.42
C HIS A 134 3.45 -9.33 3.87
N CYS A 135 3.86 -10.19 4.79
CA CYS A 135 3.66 -9.92 6.22
C CYS A 135 4.52 -8.75 6.67
N THR A 136 5.74 -8.65 6.13
CA THR A 136 6.72 -7.63 6.49
C THR A 136 7.31 -6.99 5.23
N LYS A 137 7.99 -5.86 5.42
CA LYS A 137 8.72 -5.21 4.34
C LYS A 137 9.82 -6.10 3.79
N GLU A 138 10.47 -6.86 4.67
CA GLU A 138 11.53 -7.79 4.27
C GLU A 138 10.98 -8.88 3.33
N ASP A 139 9.75 -9.34 3.54
CA ASP A 139 9.10 -10.29 2.64
C ASP A 139 8.93 -9.68 1.25
N ALA A 140 8.53 -8.41 1.18
CA ALA A 140 8.38 -7.71 -0.08
C ALA A 140 9.71 -7.55 -0.81
N GLU A 141 10.76 -7.17 -0.08
CA GLU A 141 12.09 -6.98 -0.65
C GLU A 141 12.67 -8.29 -1.20
N ARG A 142 12.38 -9.42 -0.54
CA ARG A 142 12.84 -10.73 -1.02
C ARG A 142 12.18 -11.15 -2.33
N GLU A 143 10.92 -10.78 -2.55
CA GLU A 143 10.24 -11.12 -3.80
C GLU A 143 10.70 -10.27 -4.97
N GLU A 144 11.19 -9.06 -4.72
CA GLU A 144 11.65 -8.15 -5.77
C GLU A 144 13.07 -8.53 -6.29
N HIS A 145 13.70 -9.46 -5.61
CA HIS A 145 15.03 -9.93 -5.95
C HIS A 145 14.98 -11.45 -6.17
#